data_7d5f0d08f08f4b9be4ac86884f83ba1d
#
_entry.id   7d5f0d08f08f4b9be4ac86884f83ba1d
#
_cell.length_a   1.000
_cell.length_b   1.000
_cell.length_c   1.000
_cell.angle_alpha   90.00
_cell.angle_beta   90.00
_cell.angle_gamma   90.00
#
_symmetry.space_group_name_H-M   'P 1'
#
loop_
_entity.id
_entity.type
_entity.pdbx_description
1 polymer ?
#
loop_
_entity_poly.entity_id
_entity_poly.type
_entity_poly.pdbx_seq_one_letter_code
_entity_poly.pdbx_strand_id
1 'polypeptide(L)'
;MAVLGIETSCDETAAAVLTVERKILSSVVLSQDEVHAPYGGVVPELASRQHLHSIGYVVGECLRRAAISLDGLDAYAVTLGPGLIGSLLVGLSFAKGLAYYCQKPLVGIDHLEAHMESAFLEHPDIPFPAVALVVSGGHTSLFFLKKRLDSKLLGRTRDDAAGEALDKIAKFLGLGYPGGPVIEKMASAGDPEKFAFSLPRMKNSSLDYSFSGLKTAALKWIDETKMSKNHPHLGDFLASFEEAVVRALLDNLSRAVQEFKPVSLILCGGVARNKRLRLRFEELARSSRLSSFIPSPQFCTDNAAMVAALAVEKLRTGKKPGRVLDLDAYPRFIISTE
;
A
#
# COMPACT_ATOMS: atom_id res chain seq x y z
N MET A 1 15.03 23.30 0.87
CA MET A 1 15.51 21.90 0.96
C MET A 1 14.62 21.05 0.08
N ALA A 2 15.21 20.22 -0.79
CA ALA A 2 14.53 19.30 -1.69
C ALA A 2 15.00 17.85 -1.47
N VAL A 3 14.06 16.90 -1.42
CA VAL A 3 14.34 15.48 -1.17
C VAL A 3 13.86 14.67 -2.37
N LEU A 4 14.72 13.77 -2.88
CA LEU A 4 14.34 12.75 -3.87
C LEU A 4 13.97 11.47 -3.14
N GLY A 5 12.70 11.03 -3.30
CA GLY A 5 12.24 9.71 -2.90
C GLY A 5 12.33 8.71 -4.04
N ILE A 6 12.65 7.46 -3.72
CA ILE A 6 12.71 6.32 -4.63
C ILE A 6 11.94 5.16 -4.04
N GLU A 7 11.01 4.59 -4.83
CA GLU A 7 10.17 3.44 -4.48
C GLU A 7 10.37 2.31 -5.50
N THR A 8 10.69 1.11 -5.00
CA THR A 8 10.87 -0.11 -5.81
C THR A 8 10.49 -1.37 -5.03
N SER A 9 9.56 -1.28 -4.07
CA SER A 9 9.28 -2.41 -3.16
C SER A 9 8.54 -3.59 -3.80
N CYS A 10 7.81 -3.34 -4.90
CA CYS A 10 6.99 -4.35 -5.57
C CYS A 10 7.15 -4.29 -7.09
N ASP A 11 6.18 -3.77 -7.81
CA ASP A 11 6.10 -3.75 -9.27
C ASP A 11 5.95 -2.33 -9.85
N GLU A 12 6.04 -1.28 -9.03
CA GLU A 12 6.17 0.10 -9.47
C GLU A 12 7.60 0.61 -9.27
N THR A 13 8.20 1.14 -10.34
CA THR A 13 9.42 1.95 -10.24
C THR A 13 9.02 3.41 -10.14
N ALA A 14 9.25 4.06 -9.02
CA ALA A 14 8.85 5.45 -8.85
C ALA A 14 9.97 6.34 -8.29
N ALA A 15 9.92 7.61 -8.69
CA ALA A 15 10.75 8.70 -8.15
C ALA A 15 9.90 9.95 -7.97
N ALA A 16 10.14 10.70 -6.89
CA ALA A 16 9.49 11.98 -6.66
C ALA A 16 10.43 12.96 -5.96
N VAL A 17 10.31 14.24 -6.30
CA VAL A 17 11.01 15.34 -5.63
C VAL A 17 10.01 16.18 -4.86
N LEU A 18 10.23 16.29 -3.55
CA LEU A 18 9.45 17.13 -2.65
C LEU A 18 10.32 18.19 -1.98
N THR A 19 9.71 19.38 -1.76
CA THR A 19 10.33 20.39 -0.89
C THR A 19 10.05 20.08 0.58
N VAL A 20 10.77 20.76 1.48
CA VAL A 20 10.52 20.67 2.93
C VAL A 20 9.12 21.17 3.32
N GLU A 21 8.53 22.07 2.54
CA GLU A 21 7.14 22.53 2.69
C GLU A 21 6.12 21.52 2.14
N ARG A 22 6.59 20.32 1.70
CA ARG A 22 5.79 19.22 1.17
C ARG A 22 5.15 19.50 -0.19
N LYS A 23 5.65 20.49 -0.91
CA LYS A 23 5.25 20.69 -2.30
C LYS A 23 5.92 19.62 -3.16
N ILE A 24 5.10 18.85 -3.87
CA ILE A 24 5.56 17.89 -4.88
C ILE A 24 6.00 18.69 -6.10
N LEU A 25 7.29 18.68 -6.43
CA LEU A 25 7.83 19.32 -7.62
C LEU A 25 7.69 18.41 -8.84
N SER A 26 7.87 17.11 -8.63
CA SER A 26 7.60 16.08 -9.63
C SER A 26 7.32 14.75 -8.98
N SER A 27 6.54 13.90 -9.66
CA SER A 27 6.32 12.51 -9.30
C SER A 27 6.20 11.71 -10.61
N VAL A 28 6.99 10.66 -10.75
CA VAL A 28 7.00 9.75 -11.89
C VAL A 28 6.85 8.34 -11.37
N VAL A 29 5.90 7.62 -11.92
CA VAL A 29 5.65 6.21 -11.62
C VAL A 29 5.62 5.44 -12.93
N LEU A 30 6.33 4.33 -12.99
CA LEU A 30 6.31 3.36 -14.07
C LEU A 30 5.85 2.02 -13.52
N SER A 31 4.61 1.64 -13.86
CA SER A 31 4.05 0.33 -13.48
C SER A 31 4.59 -0.78 -14.37
N GLN A 32 4.62 -1.98 -13.82
CA GLN A 32 4.98 -3.22 -14.50
C GLN A 32 3.76 -4.13 -14.74
N ASP A 33 2.53 -3.59 -14.62
CA ASP A 33 1.28 -4.35 -14.80
C ASP A 33 1.28 -5.18 -16.09
N GLU A 34 1.71 -4.57 -17.22
CA GLU A 34 1.76 -5.24 -18.52
C GLU A 34 2.75 -6.41 -18.55
N VAL A 35 3.85 -6.30 -17.80
CA VAL A 35 4.87 -7.36 -17.69
C VAL A 35 4.34 -8.54 -16.90
N HIS A 36 3.54 -8.28 -15.86
CA HIS A 36 3.03 -9.29 -14.95
C HIS A 36 1.66 -9.86 -15.36
N ALA A 37 0.91 -9.16 -16.18
CA ALA A 37 -0.42 -9.59 -16.65
C ALA A 37 -0.46 -11.01 -17.26
N PRO A 38 0.53 -11.44 -18.09
CA PRO A 38 0.54 -12.81 -18.62
C PRO A 38 0.66 -13.90 -17.55
N TYR A 39 1.22 -13.56 -16.38
CA TYR A 39 1.42 -14.50 -15.26
C TYR A 39 0.26 -14.43 -14.26
N GLY A 40 -0.60 -13.43 -14.37
CA GLY A 40 -1.73 -13.19 -13.46
C GLY A 40 -1.28 -12.88 -12.03
N GLY A 41 -0.20 -12.13 -11.88
CA GLY A 41 0.37 -11.68 -10.60
C GLY A 41 1.87 -11.40 -10.72
N VAL A 42 2.41 -10.70 -9.74
CA VAL A 42 3.81 -10.28 -9.73
C VAL A 42 4.76 -11.48 -9.70
N VAL A 43 5.77 -11.46 -10.58
CA VAL A 43 6.88 -12.42 -10.61
C VAL A 43 8.12 -11.71 -10.08
N PRO A 44 8.60 -12.04 -8.87
CA PRO A 44 9.64 -11.27 -8.17
C PRO A 44 10.93 -11.05 -8.96
N GLU A 45 11.38 -12.06 -9.70
CA GLU A 45 12.60 -11.95 -10.50
C GLU A 45 12.43 -11.01 -11.69
N LEU A 46 11.26 -11.05 -12.37
CA LEU A 46 10.96 -10.12 -13.46
C LEU A 46 10.83 -8.70 -12.93
N ALA A 47 10.18 -8.51 -11.78
CA ALA A 47 10.05 -7.20 -11.14
C ALA A 47 11.44 -6.58 -10.88
N SER A 48 12.36 -7.34 -10.28
CA SER A 48 13.71 -6.86 -10.00
C SER A 48 14.47 -6.45 -11.26
N ARG A 49 14.35 -7.22 -12.35
CA ARG A 49 14.99 -6.91 -13.64
C ARG A 49 14.41 -5.65 -14.27
N GLN A 50 13.09 -5.47 -14.20
CA GLN A 50 12.43 -4.27 -14.72
C GLN A 50 12.83 -3.01 -13.93
N HIS A 51 12.94 -3.08 -12.62
CA HIS A 51 13.47 -1.97 -11.83
C HIS A 51 14.88 -1.59 -12.28
N LEU A 52 15.76 -2.59 -12.47
CA LEU A 52 17.12 -2.34 -12.91
C LEU A 52 17.19 -1.62 -14.28
N HIS A 53 16.30 -1.98 -15.19
CA HIS A 53 16.24 -1.32 -16.51
C HIS A 53 15.65 0.08 -16.46
N SER A 54 14.71 0.34 -15.56
CA SER A 54 13.88 1.56 -15.58
C SER A 54 14.31 2.64 -14.60
N ILE A 55 14.97 2.29 -13.48
CA ILE A 55 15.22 3.22 -12.37
C ILE A 55 16.00 4.48 -12.80
N GLY A 56 17.01 4.33 -13.64
CA GLY A 56 17.79 5.47 -14.14
C GLY A 56 16.96 6.44 -14.97
N TYR A 57 16.08 5.89 -15.83
CA TYR A 57 15.15 6.69 -16.62
C TYR A 57 14.12 7.40 -15.75
N VAL A 58 13.48 6.69 -14.81
CA VAL A 58 12.44 7.24 -13.93
C VAL A 58 12.98 8.36 -13.05
N VAL A 59 14.18 8.19 -12.49
CA VAL A 59 14.84 9.23 -11.67
C VAL A 59 15.26 10.41 -12.55
N GLY A 60 15.85 10.17 -13.73
CA GLY A 60 16.24 11.22 -14.66
C GLY A 60 15.05 12.06 -15.12
N GLU A 61 13.94 11.42 -15.49
CA GLU A 61 12.70 12.11 -15.89
C GLU A 61 12.08 12.88 -14.73
N CYS A 62 12.14 12.33 -13.50
CA CYS A 62 11.67 13.01 -12.31
C CYS A 62 12.45 14.31 -12.05
N LEU A 63 13.78 14.26 -12.10
CA LEU A 63 14.65 15.43 -11.94
C LEU A 63 14.43 16.47 -13.03
N ARG A 64 14.30 16.03 -14.29
CA ARG A 64 14.02 16.91 -15.44
C ARG A 64 12.69 17.66 -15.25
N ARG A 65 11.62 16.97 -14.81
CA ARG A 65 10.31 17.60 -14.54
C ARG A 65 10.36 18.55 -13.35
N ALA A 66 11.14 18.23 -12.33
CA ALA A 66 11.34 19.07 -11.17
C ALA A 66 12.22 20.31 -11.47
N ALA A 67 12.92 20.34 -12.62
CA ALA A 67 13.95 21.31 -12.97
C ALA A 67 15.05 21.44 -11.90
N ILE A 68 15.45 20.31 -11.31
CA ILE A 68 16.49 20.20 -10.25
C ILE A 68 17.57 19.22 -10.72
N SER A 69 18.85 19.59 -10.52
CA SER A 69 19.98 18.68 -10.71
C SER A 69 20.21 17.81 -9.47
N LEU A 70 21.02 16.75 -9.59
CA LEU A 70 21.42 15.92 -8.45
C LEU A 70 22.07 16.73 -7.32
N ASP A 71 22.90 17.70 -7.67
CA ASP A 71 23.59 18.56 -6.69
C ASP A 71 22.63 19.52 -5.98
N GLY A 72 21.51 19.87 -6.64
CA GLY A 72 20.46 20.71 -6.07
C GLY A 72 19.56 20.02 -5.04
N LEU A 73 19.71 18.71 -4.85
CA LEU A 73 19.02 17.95 -3.82
C LEU A 73 19.79 18.05 -2.48
N ASP A 74 19.05 18.06 -1.38
CA ASP A 74 19.60 18.11 -0.04
C ASP A 74 19.67 16.72 0.64
N ALA A 75 18.81 15.78 0.21
CA ALA A 75 18.78 14.42 0.71
C ALA A 75 18.13 13.46 -0.30
N TYR A 76 18.44 12.20 -0.13
CA TYR A 76 17.84 11.07 -0.83
C TYR A 76 17.03 10.22 0.16
N ALA A 77 15.99 9.59 -0.32
CA ALA A 77 15.18 8.65 0.46
C ALA A 77 14.85 7.43 -0.38
N VAL A 78 14.83 6.26 0.24
CA VAL A 78 14.53 5.01 -0.46
C VAL A 78 13.80 4.05 0.46
N THR A 79 12.86 3.30 -0.08
CA THR A 79 12.18 2.23 0.63
C THR A 79 13.14 1.09 0.90
N LEU A 80 13.26 0.72 2.19
CA LEU A 80 14.05 -0.41 2.65
C LEU A 80 13.24 -1.69 2.77
N GLY A 81 11.93 -1.59 2.92
CA GLY A 81 10.99 -2.69 3.12
C GLY A 81 9.76 -2.27 3.93
N PRO A 82 8.84 -3.22 4.13
CA PRO A 82 8.81 -4.58 3.53
C PRO A 82 8.54 -4.56 2.03
N GLY A 83 8.92 -5.66 1.34
CA GLY A 83 8.71 -5.81 -0.10
C GLY A 83 9.50 -6.97 -0.71
N LEU A 84 9.55 -7.01 -2.04
CA LEU A 84 10.32 -8.00 -2.78
C LEU A 84 11.81 -7.69 -2.65
N ILE A 85 12.57 -8.58 -2.03
CA ILE A 85 13.97 -8.31 -1.66
C ILE A 85 14.84 -7.90 -2.86
N GLY A 86 14.69 -8.55 -4.01
CA GLY A 86 15.43 -8.19 -5.22
C GLY A 86 15.10 -6.80 -5.73
N SER A 87 13.82 -6.43 -5.71
CA SER A 87 13.32 -5.10 -6.10
C SER A 87 13.82 -4.00 -5.14
N LEU A 88 13.73 -4.26 -3.83
CA LEU A 88 14.26 -3.36 -2.80
C LEU A 88 15.77 -3.11 -2.95
N LEU A 89 16.55 -4.18 -3.22
CA LEU A 89 17.99 -4.08 -3.41
C LEU A 89 18.36 -3.22 -4.61
N VAL A 90 17.58 -3.22 -5.70
CA VAL A 90 17.81 -2.34 -6.84
C VAL A 90 17.66 -0.87 -6.43
N GLY A 91 16.55 -0.50 -5.80
CA GLY A 91 16.32 0.87 -5.33
C GLY A 91 17.36 1.32 -4.31
N LEU A 92 17.63 0.48 -3.31
CA LEU A 92 18.61 0.77 -2.27
C LEU A 92 20.03 0.97 -2.83
N SER A 93 20.49 0.07 -3.71
CA SER A 93 21.82 0.18 -4.30
C SER A 93 21.96 1.44 -5.15
N PHE A 94 20.93 1.75 -5.94
CA PHE A 94 20.89 2.97 -6.74
C PHE A 94 20.92 4.24 -5.87
N ALA A 95 20.08 4.29 -4.83
CA ALA A 95 20.03 5.42 -3.91
C ALA A 95 21.33 5.58 -3.10
N LYS A 96 21.96 4.48 -2.67
CA LYS A 96 23.30 4.49 -2.04
C LYS A 96 24.36 5.09 -2.96
N GLY A 97 24.36 4.68 -4.24
CA GLY A 97 25.28 5.21 -5.25
C GLY A 97 25.13 6.72 -5.41
N LEU A 98 23.90 7.23 -5.54
CA LEU A 98 23.63 8.67 -5.66
C LEU A 98 24.04 9.43 -4.40
N ALA A 99 23.62 8.97 -3.22
CA ALA A 99 23.91 9.62 -1.95
C ALA A 99 25.43 9.66 -1.67
N TYR A 100 26.15 8.59 -1.99
CA TYR A 100 27.61 8.51 -1.85
C TYR A 100 28.31 9.45 -2.83
N TYR A 101 27.90 9.45 -4.10
CA TYR A 101 28.51 10.33 -5.12
C TYR A 101 28.29 11.81 -4.79
N CYS A 102 27.06 12.20 -4.43
CA CYS A 102 26.71 13.59 -4.13
C CYS A 102 27.09 14.02 -2.69
N GLN A 103 27.63 13.13 -1.87
CA GLN A 103 27.95 13.39 -0.44
C GLN A 103 26.73 13.94 0.34
N LYS A 104 25.55 13.38 0.09
CA LYS A 104 24.29 13.80 0.71
C LYS A 104 23.74 12.67 1.60
N PRO A 105 22.92 13.02 2.61
CA PRO A 105 22.28 12.02 3.46
C PRO A 105 21.30 11.14 2.70
N LEU A 106 21.22 9.86 3.10
CA LEU A 106 20.22 8.89 2.64
C LEU A 106 19.32 8.50 3.80
N VAL A 107 18.00 8.65 3.62
CA VAL A 107 16.99 8.30 4.61
C VAL A 107 16.33 6.98 4.21
N GLY A 108 16.47 5.98 5.06
CA GLY A 108 15.76 4.70 4.90
C GLY A 108 14.30 4.81 5.34
N ILE A 109 13.40 4.29 4.50
CA ILE A 109 11.95 4.43 4.67
C ILE A 109 11.31 3.05 4.78
N ASP A 110 10.44 2.89 5.79
CA ASP A 110 9.52 1.76 5.86
C ASP A 110 8.33 2.01 4.92
N HIS A 111 8.02 1.02 4.10
CA HIS A 111 6.98 1.08 3.07
C HIS A 111 5.57 1.28 3.65
N LEU A 112 5.26 0.63 4.76
CA LEU A 112 3.93 0.76 5.40
C LEU A 112 3.79 2.11 6.10
N GLU A 113 4.87 2.62 6.73
CA GLU A 113 4.90 3.99 7.25
C GLU A 113 4.72 5.00 6.12
N ALA A 114 5.34 4.78 4.95
CA ALA A 114 5.17 5.64 3.78
C ALA A 114 3.72 5.67 3.29
N HIS A 115 3.05 4.51 3.23
CA HIS A 115 1.62 4.48 2.90
C HIS A 115 0.76 5.27 3.89
N MET A 116 1.01 5.19 5.19
CA MET A 116 0.30 6.02 6.18
C MET A 116 0.61 7.49 5.97
N GLU A 117 1.86 7.83 5.64
CA GLU A 117 2.29 9.20 5.35
C GLU A 117 1.62 9.79 4.11
N SER A 118 1.19 8.97 3.14
CA SER A 118 0.48 9.43 1.94
C SER A 118 -0.78 10.24 2.26
N ALA A 119 -1.48 9.93 3.35
CA ALA A 119 -2.65 10.70 3.78
C ALA A 119 -2.29 12.13 4.20
N PHE A 120 -1.08 12.33 4.75
CA PHE A 120 -0.63 13.64 5.19
C PHE A 120 -0.12 14.53 4.04
N LEU A 121 0.00 14.00 2.82
CA LEU A 121 0.29 14.82 1.63
C LEU A 121 -0.88 15.77 1.31
N GLU A 122 -2.11 15.32 1.53
CA GLU A 122 -3.33 16.07 1.23
C GLU A 122 -4.05 16.56 2.48
N HIS A 123 -3.81 15.92 3.64
CA HIS A 123 -4.43 16.22 4.92
C HIS A 123 -3.35 16.44 6.00
N PRO A 124 -2.65 17.59 6.01
CA PRO A 124 -1.50 17.80 6.91
C PRO A 124 -1.87 17.76 8.40
N ASP A 125 -3.12 18.11 8.73
CA ASP A 125 -3.62 18.31 10.10
C ASP A 125 -4.54 17.17 10.57
N ILE A 126 -4.20 15.90 10.25
CA ILE A 126 -4.95 14.75 10.76
C ILE A 126 -4.87 14.72 12.29
N PRO A 127 -6.02 14.72 13.01
CA PRO A 127 -6.04 14.68 14.47
C PRO A 127 -5.56 13.32 15.02
N PHE A 128 -4.93 13.34 16.19
CA PHE A 128 -4.48 12.14 16.91
C PHE A 128 -5.18 11.99 18.27
N PRO A 129 -5.29 10.75 18.80
CA PRO A 129 -4.81 9.49 18.23
C PRO A 129 -5.63 9.05 17.02
N ALA A 130 -4.99 8.35 16.09
CA ALA A 130 -5.62 7.83 14.87
C ALA A 130 -5.48 6.30 14.77
N VAL A 131 -6.38 5.66 14.05
CA VAL A 131 -6.20 4.27 13.60
C VAL A 131 -6.08 4.28 12.08
N ALA A 132 -5.02 3.64 11.57
CA ALA A 132 -4.76 3.53 10.14
C ALA A 132 -4.93 2.08 9.67
N LEU A 133 -5.70 1.90 8.60
CA LEU A 133 -5.84 0.66 7.86
C LEU A 133 -5.05 0.78 6.56
N VAL A 134 -3.94 0.03 6.47
CA VAL A 134 -3.09 -0.07 5.28
C VAL A 134 -3.46 -1.33 4.53
N VAL A 135 -3.99 -1.19 3.30
CA VAL A 135 -4.46 -2.32 2.49
C VAL A 135 -3.91 -2.23 1.07
N SER A 136 -3.04 -3.16 0.68
CA SER A 136 -2.44 -3.22 -0.65
C SER A 136 -2.51 -4.64 -1.25
N GLY A 137 -1.87 -4.85 -2.40
CA GLY A 137 -1.70 -6.17 -3.00
C GLY A 137 -0.97 -7.14 -2.07
N GLY A 138 0.12 -6.70 -1.43
CA GLY A 138 0.97 -7.53 -0.57
C GLY A 138 0.73 -7.37 0.94
N HIS A 139 0.02 -6.34 1.38
CA HIS A 139 -0.10 -6.03 2.80
C HIS A 139 -1.55 -5.73 3.22
N THR A 140 -1.91 -6.20 4.40
CA THR A 140 -3.11 -5.80 5.13
C THR A 140 -2.72 -5.65 6.58
N SER A 141 -2.70 -4.40 7.09
CA SER A 141 -2.20 -4.08 8.42
C SER A 141 -3.01 -2.97 9.07
N LEU A 142 -3.17 -3.06 10.37
CA LEU A 142 -3.87 -2.09 11.20
C LEU A 142 -2.89 -1.48 12.20
N PHE A 143 -2.81 -0.16 12.24
CA PHE A 143 -1.92 0.59 13.11
C PHE A 143 -2.68 1.56 14.00
N PHE A 144 -2.19 1.74 15.23
CA PHE A 144 -2.56 2.85 16.10
C PHE A 144 -1.47 3.91 16.06
N LEU A 145 -1.83 5.14 15.73
CA LEU A 145 -0.93 6.29 15.69
C LEU A 145 -1.24 7.16 16.90
N LYS A 146 -0.33 7.20 17.87
CA LYS A 146 -0.42 8.10 19.01
C LYS A 146 -0.16 9.55 18.59
N LYS A 147 0.76 9.72 17.67
CA LYS A 147 1.12 10.95 16.95
C LYS A 147 1.79 10.57 15.64
N ARG A 148 2.08 11.54 14.79
CA ARG A 148 2.85 11.30 13.57
C ARG A 148 4.23 10.71 13.90
N LEU A 149 4.67 9.73 13.13
CA LEU A 149 5.89 8.94 13.35
C LEU A 149 5.93 8.09 14.65
N ASP A 150 4.81 7.94 15.32
CA ASP A 150 4.69 7.11 16.53
C ASP A 150 3.50 6.18 16.33
N SER A 151 3.76 5.07 15.65
CA SER A 151 2.77 4.06 15.29
C SER A 151 3.05 2.72 15.97
N LYS A 152 1.96 2.04 16.34
CA LYS A 152 2.00 0.68 16.89
C LYS A 152 1.16 -0.22 15.99
N LEU A 153 1.75 -1.34 15.56
CA LEU A 153 1.02 -2.38 14.85
C LEU A 153 -0.01 -3.04 15.80
N LEU A 154 -1.27 -3.05 15.40
CA LEU A 154 -2.38 -3.67 16.13
C LEU A 154 -2.70 -5.07 15.61
N GLY A 155 -2.62 -5.25 14.29
CA GLY A 155 -2.90 -6.51 13.62
C GLY A 155 -2.44 -6.47 12.17
N ARG A 156 -2.21 -7.65 11.59
CA ARG A 156 -1.83 -7.82 10.19
C ARG A 156 -2.38 -9.11 9.63
N THR A 157 -2.36 -9.26 8.33
CA THR A 157 -2.72 -10.55 7.74
C THR A 157 -1.73 -11.65 8.15
N ARG A 158 -2.27 -12.83 8.41
CA ARG A 158 -1.50 -14.04 8.73
C ARG A 158 -1.27 -14.95 7.52
N ASP A 159 -1.98 -14.65 6.43
CA ASP A 159 -1.91 -15.39 5.17
C ASP A 159 -1.95 -14.42 3.98
N ASP A 160 -2.87 -14.60 3.04
CA ASP A 160 -3.01 -13.70 1.90
C ASP A 160 -3.38 -12.26 2.36
N ALA A 161 -2.88 -11.24 1.67
CA ALA A 161 -3.39 -9.88 1.82
C ALA A 161 -4.77 -9.76 1.12
N ALA A 162 -5.53 -8.71 1.46
CA ALA A 162 -6.85 -8.48 0.86
C ALA A 162 -6.77 -8.31 -0.66
N GLY A 163 -5.80 -7.53 -1.16
CA GLY A 163 -5.59 -7.37 -2.60
C GLY A 163 -5.17 -8.67 -3.27
N GLU A 164 -4.27 -9.43 -2.65
CA GLU A 164 -3.85 -10.75 -3.15
C GLU A 164 -5.02 -11.74 -3.24
N ALA A 165 -5.97 -11.69 -2.30
CA ALA A 165 -7.17 -12.52 -2.36
C ALA A 165 -8.05 -12.16 -3.56
N LEU A 166 -8.20 -10.85 -3.86
CA LEU A 166 -8.90 -10.38 -5.07
C LEU A 166 -8.17 -10.84 -6.34
N ASP A 167 -6.86 -10.65 -6.42
CA ASP A 167 -6.06 -11.03 -7.58
C ASP A 167 -6.13 -12.53 -7.85
N LYS A 168 -6.08 -13.37 -6.81
CA LYS A 168 -6.16 -14.83 -6.93
C LYS A 168 -7.51 -15.30 -7.47
N ILE A 169 -8.62 -14.69 -7.04
CA ILE A 169 -9.95 -15.03 -7.57
C ILE A 169 -10.10 -14.55 -9.01
N ALA A 170 -9.64 -13.34 -9.34
CA ALA A 170 -9.64 -12.84 -10.72
C ALA A 170 -8.81 -13.76 -11.64
N LYS A 171 -7.62 -14.16 -11.23
CA LYS A 171 -6.76 -15.10 -11.95
C LYS A 171 -7.45 -16.45 -12.16
N PHE A 172 -8.06 -17.01 -11.12
CA PHE A 172 -8.74 -18.31 -11.21
C PHE A 172 -9.90 -18.29 -12.22
N LEU A 173 -10.63 -17.17 -12.29
CA LEU A 173 -11.72 -16.97 -13.23
C LEU A 173 -11.27 -16.49 -14.63
N GLY A 174 -9.98 -16.27 -14.85
CA GLY A 174 -9.43 -15.77 -16.11
C GLY A 174 -9.87 -14.34 -16.44
N LEU A 175 -10.08 -13.48 -15.42
CA LEU A 175 -10.59 -12.11 -15.61
C LEU A 175 -9.50 -11.09 -15.94
N GLY A 176 -8.23 -11.39 -15.67
CA GLY A 176 -7.08 -10.52 -15.92
C GLY A 176 -6.38 -10.08 -14.65
N TYR A 177 -5.38 -9.20 -14.81
CA TYR A 177 -4.55 -8.62 -13.77
C TYR A 177 -4.34 -7.12 -14.04
N PRO A 178 -4.33 -6.24 -12.99
CA PRO A 178 -4.61 -6.52 -11.58
C PRO A 178 -6.09 -6.86 -11.32
N GLY A 179 -6.32 -7.83 -10.43
CA GLY A 179 -7.66 -8.41 -10.20
C GLY A 179 -8.62 -7.47 -9.48
N GLY A 180 -8.13 -6.68 -8.51
CA GLY A 180 -8.95 -5.77 -7.73
C GLY A 180 -9.82 -4.83 -8.57
N PRO A 181 -9.24 -4.01 -9.48
CA PRO A 181 -10.00 -3.12 -10.37
C PRO A 181 -10.97 -3.85 -11.33
N VAL A 182 -10.57 -5.04 -11.79
CA VAL A 182 -11.42 -5.85 -12.68
C VAL A 182 -12.64 -6.37 -11.91
N ILE A 183 -12.45 -6.91 -10.70
CA ILE A 183 -13.54 -7.35 -9.83
C ILE A 183 -14.47 -6.19 -9.51
N GLU A 184 -13.95 -5.04 -9.06
CA GLU A 184 -14.76 -3.84 -8.75
C GLU A 184 -15.65 -3.43 -9.94
N LYS A 185 -15.08 -3.39 -11.15
CA LYS A 185 -15.82 -3.05 -12.36
C LYS A 185 -16.96 -4.03 -12.66
N MET A 186 -16.68 -5.33 -12.55
CA MET A 186 -17.68 -6.39 -12.86
C MET A 186 -18.71 -6.55 -11.74
N ALA A 187 -18.34 -6.29 -10.50
CA ALA A 187 -19.21 -6.32 -9.32
C ALA A 187 -20.19 -5.14 -9.24
N SER A 188 -19.94 -4.06 -9.97
CA SER A 188 -20.59 -2.75 -9.78
C SER A 188 -22.13 -2.78 -9.88
N ALA A 189 -22.71 -3.70 -10.66
CA ALA A 189 -24.14 -3.89 -10.82
C ALA A 189 -24.67 -5.19 -10.17
N GLY A 190 -23.81 -5.93 -9.49
CA GLY A 190 -24.15 -7.21 -8.85
C GLY A 190 -24.76 -7.04 -7.47
N ASP A 191 -25.51 -8.06 -7.04
CA ASP A 191 -26.07 -8.15 -5.70
C ASP A 191 -25.03 -8.67 -4.71
N PRO A 192 -24.58 -7.86 -3.71
CA PRO A 192 -23.56 -8.25 -2.76
C PRO A 192 -24.03 -9.26 -1.71
N GLU A 193 -25.32 -9.56 -1.63
CA GLU A 193 -25.88 -10.49 -0.65
C GLU A 193 -26.28 -11.85 -1.25
N LYS A 194 -26.14 -12.02 -2.56
CA LYS A 194 -26.59 -13.23 -3.26
C LYS A 194 -25.80 -14.49 -2.90
N PHE A 195 -24.52 -14.36 -2.64
CA PHE A 195 -23.64 -15.46 -2.22
C PHE A 195 -23.14 -15.22 -0.80
N ALA A 196 -23.50 -16.14 0.11
CA ALA A 196 -23.11 -16.00 1.52
C ALA A 196 -21.65 -16.40 1.73
N PHE A 197 -20.85 -15.48 2.27
CA PHE A 197 -19.49 -15.72 2.73
C PHE A 197 -19.42 -15.56 4.25
N SER A 198 -18.95 -16.60 4.94
CA SER A 198 -18.66 -16.51 6.36
C SER A 198 -17.38 -15.73 6.59
N LEU A 199 -17.43 -14.71 7.46
CA LEU A 199 -16.23 -13.96 7.79
C LEU A 199 -15.27 -14.81 8.63
N PRO A 200 -13.98 -14.82 8.32
CA PRO A 200 -12.99 -15.50 9.14
C PRO A 200 -12.89 -14.80 10.50
N ARG A 201 -13.02 -15.56 11.57
CA ARG A 201 -12.79 -15.05 12.94
C ARG A 201 -11.50 -15.63 13.47
N MET A 202 -10.57 -14.71 13.81
CA MET A 202 -9.34 -15.10 14.48
C MET A 202 -9.63 -15.53 15.94
N LYS A 203 -8.94 -16.57 16.39
CA LYS A 203 -9.00 -17.00 17.80
C LYS A 203 -8.35 -15.91 18.69
N ASN A 204 -8.76 -15.85 19.95
CA ASN A 204 -8.13 -15.02 21.00
C ASN A 204 -8.25 -13.48 20.81
N SER A 205 -9.38 -12.99 20.29
CA SER A 205 -9.65 -11.53 20.19
C SER A 205 -8.58 -10.73 19.40
N SER A 206 -7.69 -11.39 18.66
CA SER A 206 -6.68 -10.73 17.83
C SER A 206 -7.32 -9.82 16.77
N LEU A 207 -6.67 -8.70 16.48
CA LEU A 207 -6.99 -7.80 15.37
C LEU A 207 -6.31 -8.21 14.05
N ASP A 208 -5.70 -9.39 14.02
CA ASP A 208 -5.11 -9.94 12.81
C ASP A 208 -6.18 -10.33 11.77
N TYR A 209 -5.77 -10.33 10.52
CA TYR A 209 -6.60 -10.70 9.38
C TYR A 209 -6.25 -12.08 8.85
N SER A 210 -7.21 -12.70 8.15
CA SER A 210 -7.00 -13.90 7.34
C SER A 210 -7.98 -13.86 6.16
N PHE A 211 -7.47 -14.06 4.95
CA PHE A 211 -8.28 -14.09 3.73
C PHE A 211 -8.27 -15.46 3.05
N SER A 212 -7.43 -16.40 3.50
CA SER A 212 -7.37 -17.76 2.93
C SER A 212 -8.70 -18.49 3.05
N GLY A 213 -9.44 -18.29 4.15
CA GLY A 213 -10.77 -18.87 4.33
C GLY A 213 -11.80 -18.33 3.33
N LEU A 214 -11.81 -17.01 3.08
CA LEU A 214 -12.68 -16.39 2.07
C LEU A 214 -12.33 -16.89 0.66
N LYS A 215 -11.04 -16.97 0.32
CA LYS A 215 -10.59 -17.54 -0.94
C LYS A 215 -11.07 -18.98 -1.11
N THR A 216 -10.91 -19.82 -0.11
CA THR A 216 -11.35 -21.23 -0.16
C THR A 216 -12.87 -21.33 -0.35
N ALA A 217 -13.65 -20.50 0.36
CA ALA A 217 -15.10 -20.44 0.17
C ALA A 217 -15.47 -19.98 -1.23
N ALA A 218 -14.77 -18.98 -1.80
CA ALA A 218 -14.98 -18.52 -3.16
C ALA A 218 -14.68 -19.63 -4.19
N LEU A 219 -13.58 -20.35 -4.05
CA LEU A 219 -13.23 -21.46 -4.92
C LEU A 219 -14.28 -22.60 -4.87
N LYS A 220 -14.82 -22.89 -3.68
CA LYS A 220 -15.91 -23.85 -3.51
C LYS A 220 -17.16 -23.39 -4.27
N TRP A 221 -17.60 -22.13 -4.12
CA TRP A 221 -18.72 -21.57 -4.89
C TRP A 221 -18.48 -21.65 -6.39
N ILE A 222 -17.26 -21.33 -6.86
CA ILE A 222 -16.90 -21.41 -8.28
C ILE A 222 -17.05 -22.84 -8.81
N ASP A 223 -16.61 -23.83 -8.06
CA ASP A 223 -16.72 -25.24 -8.47
C ASP A 223 -18.17 -25.74 -8.44
N GLU A 224 -18.92 -25.48 -7.37
CA GLU A 224 -20.30 -25.92 -7.20
C GLU A 224 -21.25 -25.31 -8.23
N THR A 225 -21.07 -24.02 -8.57
CA THR A 225 -21.92 -23.32 -9.52
C THR A 225 -21.39 -23.35 -10.95
N LYS A 226 -20.22 -23.97 -11.18
CA LYS A 226 -19.49 -23.91 -12.45
C LYS A 226 -19.30 -22.47 -12.95
N MET A 227 -18.97 -21.58 -12.00
CA MET A 227 -18.75 -20.15 -12.25
C MET A 227 -17.64 -19.98 -13.29
N SER A 228 -17.92 -19.17 -14.29
CA SER A 228 -16.98 -18.84 -15.36
C SER A 228 -17.16 -17.38 -15.75
N LYS A 229 -16.25 -16.85 -16.56
CA LYS A 229 -16.30 -15.46 -16.99
C LYS A 229 -17.59 -15.08 -17.77
N ASN A 230 -18.30 -16.05 -18.30
CA ASN A 230 -19.56 -15.83 -19.02
C ASN A 230 -20.79 -16.27 -18.20
N HIS A 231 -20.63 -16.62 -16.93
CA HIS A 231 -21.72 -17.07 -16.08
C HIS A 231 -22.68 -15.90 -15.78
N PRO A 232 -24.04 -16.08 -15.88
CA PRO A 232 -25.01 -15.00 -15.73
C PRO A 232 -24.98 -14.33 -14.35
N HIS A 233 -24.52 -15.04 -13.32
CA HIS A 233 -24.40 -14.53 -11.95
C HIS A 233 -22.97 -14.15 -11.55
N LEU A 234 -22.05 -13.99 -12.51
CA LEU A 234 -20.68 -13.63 -12.19
C LEU A 234 -20.60 -12.28 -11.47
N GLY A 235 -21.37 -11.28 -11.93
CA GLY A 235 -21.41 -9.95 -11.28
C GLY A 235 -21.86 -10.03 -9.81
N ASP A 236 -22.91 -10.82 -9.53
CA ASP A 236 -23.41 -11.03 -8.17
C ASP A 236 -22.38 -11.75 -7.28
N PHE A 237 -21.73 -12.79 -7.84
CA PHE A 237 -20.69 -13.52 -7.14
C PHE A 237 -19.51 -12.61 -6.76
N LEU A 238 -19.03 -11.82 -7.71
CA LEU A 238 -17.92 -10.89 -7.48
C LEU A 238 -18.32 -9.78 -6.50
N ALA A 239 -19.55 -9.27 -6.57
CA ALA A 239 -20.06 -8.28 -5.63
C ALA A 239 -20.14 -8.84 -4.20
N SER A 240 -20.60 -10.09 -4.05
CA SER A 240 -20.67 -10.75 -2.75
C SER A 240 -19.29 -11.07 -2.18
N PHE A 241 -18.32 -11.45 -3.02
CA PHE A 241 -16.94 -11.71 -2.60
C PHE A 241 -16.23 -10.40 -2.19
N GLU A 242 -16.36 -9.34 -2.99
CA GLU A 242 -15.82 -8.01 -2.67
C GLU A 242 -16.38 -7.49 -1.34
N GLU A 243 -17.71 -7.58 -1.14
CA GLU A 243 -18.36 -7.19 0.12
C GLU A 243 -17.82 -8.00 1.31
N ALA A 244 -17.59 -9.30 1.14
CA ALA A 244 -17.03 -10.14 2.21
C ALA A 244 -15.61 -9.71 2.60
N VAL A 245 -14.77 -9.35 1.60
CA VAL A 245 -13.42 -8.80 1.85
C VAL A 245 -13.51 -7.47 2.59
N VAL A 246 -14.38 -6.56 2.14
CA VAL A 246 -14.59 -5.25 2.77
C VAL A 246 -15.09 -5.41 4.21
N ARG A 247 -16.08 -6.29 4.44
CA ARG A 247 -16.58 -6.57 5.81
C ARG A 247 -15.51 -7.13 6.72
N ALA A 248 -14.65 -8.04 6.23
CA ALA A 248 -13.55 -8.59 7.01
C ALA A 248 -12.54 -7.50 7.44
N LEU A 249 -12.25 -6.55 6.55
CA LEU A 249 -11.37 -5.41 6.85
C LEU A 249 -11.99 -4.49 7.91
N LEU A 250 -13.27 -4.15 7.76
CA LEU A 250 -13.94 -3.17 8.61
C LEU A 250 -14.38 -3.75 9.97
N ASP A 251 -14.58 -5.06 10.08
CA ASP A 251 -14.87 -5.70 11.38
C ASP A 251 -13.72 -5.47 12.37
N ASN A 252 -12.49 -5.76 11.98
CA ASN A 252 -11.32 -5.51 12.84
C ASN A 252 -11.05 -4.02 13.06
N LEU A 253 -11.28 -3.17 12.04
CA LEU A 253 -11.20 -1.72 12.22
C LEU A 253 -12.21 -1.23 13.26
N SER A 254 -13.46 -1.69 13.21
CA SER A 254 -14.52 -1.36 14.18
C SER A 254 -14.13 -1.79 15.60
N ARG A 255 -13.55 -2.98 15.75
CA ARG A 255 -13.04 -3.46 17.04
C ARG A 255 -11.90 -2.59 17.56
N ALA A 256 -10.97 -2.19 16.69
CA ALA A 256 -9.89 -1.28 17.06
C ALA A 256 -10.42 0.11 17.48
N VAL A 257 -11.46 0.62 16.81
CA VAL A 257 -12.14 1.87 17.23
C VAL A 257 -12.69 1.76 18.64
N GLN A 258 -13.35 0.63 18.98
CA GLN A 258 -13.92 0.42 20.31
C GLN A 258 -12.84 0.30 21.41
N GLU A 259 -11.72 -0.37 21.10
CA GLU A 259 -10.64 -0.63 22.04
C GLU A 259 -9.74 0.59 22.27
N PHE A 260 -9.30 1.24 21.17
CA PHE A 260 -8.28 2.31 21.22
C PHE A 260 -8.86 3.73 21.23
N LYS A 261 -10.17 3.89 20.96
CA LYS A 261 -10.90 5.17 20.98
C LYS A 261 -10.18 6.30 20.24
N PRO A 262 -9.84 6.12 18.95
CA PRO A 262 -9.18 7.14 18.16
C PRO A 262 -10.12 8.34 17.95
N VAL A 263 -9.59 9.47 17.48
CA VAL A 263 -10.38 10.63 17.03
C VAL A 263 -10.47 10.70 15.50
N SER A 264 -9.61 9.96 14.80
CA SER A 264 -9.61 9.89 13.35
C SER A 264 -9.26 8.50 12.82
N LEU A 265 -9.69 8.23 11.58
CA LEU A 265 -9.39 7.01 10.83
C LEU A 265 -8.65 7.37 9.55
N ILE A 266 -7.64 6.56 9.20
CA ILE A 266 -6.87 6.68 7.96
C ILE A 266 -7.05 5.37 7.17
N LEU A 267 -7.35 5.47 5.88
CA LEU A 267 -7.36 4.35 4.94
C LEU A 267 -6.35 4.63 3.83
N CYS A 268 -5.37 3.76 3.62
CA CYS A 268 -4.33 3.93 2.61
C CYS A 268 -3.87 2.58 2.03
N GLY A 269 -2.99 2.62 1.00
CA GLY A 269 -2.59 1.47 0.22
C GLY A 269 -3.43 1.27 -1.05
N GLY A 270 -2.96 0.45 -1.99
CA GLY A 270 -3.56 0.30 -3.32
C GLY A 270 -5.04 -0.11 -3.32
N VAL A 271 -5.46 -0.98 -2.38
CA VAL A 271 -6.85 -1.41 -2.23
C VAL A 271 -7.75 -0.29 -1.69
N ALA A 272 -7.18 0.76 -1.06
CA ALA A 272 -7.93 1.94 -0.66
C ALA A 272 -8.52 2.75 -1.85
N ARG A 273 -8.19 2.40 -3.09
CA ARG A 273 -8.84 2.93 -4.30
C ARG A 273 -10.23 2.33 -4.53
N ASN A 274 -10.50 1.15 -3.96
CA ASN A 274 -11.77 0.45 -4.13
C ASN A 274 -12.94 1.27 -3.59
N LYS A 275 -13.92 1.56 -4.44
CA LYS A 275 -15.04 2.47 -4.12
C LYS A 275 -15.94 1.93 -3.02
N ARG A 276 -16.19 0.61 -3.00
CA ARG A 276 -16.99 -0.02 -1.96
C ARG A 276 -16.30 0.08 -0.59
N LEU A 277 -15.00 -0.21 -0.54
CA LEU A 277 -14.23 -0.06 0.70
C LEU A 277 -14.25 1.39 1.19
N ARG A 278 -14.04 2.39 0.31
CA ARG A 278 -14.11 3.81 0.68
C ARG A 278 -15.47 4.18 1.27
N LEU A 279 -16.55 3.83 0.57
CA LEU A 279 -17.91 4.13 1.02
C LEU A 279 -18.17 3.54 2.41
N ARG A 280 -17.90 2.26 2.59
CA ARG A 280 -18.14 1.55 3.85
C ARG A 280 -17.23 2.05 4.99
N PHE A 281 -15.99 2.43 4.67
CA PHE A 281 -15.07 3.05 5.63
C PHE A 281 -15.57 4.42 6.11
N GLU A 282 -16.05 5.27 5.20
CA GLU A 282 -16.64 6.57 5.55
C GLU A 282 -17.93 6.42 6.35
N GLU A 283 -18.76 5.41 6.05
CA GLU A 283 -19.96 5.07 6.83
C GLU A 283 -19.59 4.68 8.26
N LEU A 284 -18.56 3.83 8.44
CA LEU A 284 -18.05 3.44 9.75
C LEU A 284 -17.53 4.66 10.52
N ALA A 285 -16.74 5.51 9.90
CA ALA A 285 -16.23 6.73 10.52
C ALA A 285 -17.37 7.65 10.98
N ARG A 286 -18.36 7.89 10.11
CA ARG A 286 -19.52 8.73 10.40
C ARG A 286 -20.37 8.17 11.55
N SER A 287 -20.66 6.87 11.53
CA SER A 287 -21.43 6.20 12.59
C SER A 287 -20.71 6.20 13.94
N SER A 288 -19.38 6.18 13.90
CA SER A 288 -18.52 6.28 15.09
C SER A 288 -18.20 7.71 15.52
N ARG A 289 -18.70 8.73 14.78
CA ARG A 289 -18.42 10.18 15.00
C ARG A 289 -16.93 10.50 14.93
N LEU A 290 -16.21 9.87 13.99
CA LEU A 290 -14.78 10.07 13.76
C LEU A 290 -14.55 10.79 12.42
N SER A 291 -13.44 11.53 12.32
CA SER A 291 -12.97 12.05 11.04
C SER A 291 -12.30 10.93 10.23
N SER A 292 -12.54 10.91 8.91
CA SER A 292 -11.94 9.95 7.99
C SER A 292 -11.02 10.63 7.00
N PHE A 293 -9.86 10.02 6.74
CA PHE A 293 -8.84 10.54 5.84
C PHE A 293 -8.40 9.44 4.88
N ILE A 294 -8.62 9.66 3.60
CA ILE A 294 -8.26 8.73 2.53
C ILE A 294 -7.54 9.54 1.46
N PRO A 295 -6.29 9.21 1.11
CA PRO A 295 -5.59 9.90 0.03
C PRO A 295 -6.35 9.78 -1.31
N SER A 296 -6.11 10.74 -2.21
CA SER A 296 -6.58 10.62 -3.59
C SER A 296 -5.98 9.37 -4.26
N PRO A 297 -6.64 8.81 -5.28
CA PRO A 297 -6.24 7.54 -5.89
C PRO A 297 -4.78 7.46 -6.33
N GLN A 298 -4.19 8.58 -6.75
CA GLN A 298 -2.79 8.67 -7.19
C GLN A 298 -1.76 8.46 -6.05
N PHE A 299 -2.16 8.69 -4.79
CA PHE A 299 -1.30 8.49 -3.62
C PHE A 299 -1.65 7.23 -2.83
N CYS A 300 -2.65 6.46 -3.26
CA CYS A 300 -2.99 5.17 -2.65
C CYS A 300 -2.05 4.05 -3.12
N THR A 301 -1.69 4.01 -4.42
CA THR A 301 -0.75 3.01 -4.96
C THR A 301 0.69 3.36 -4.60
N ASP A 302 1.60 2.42 -4.83
CA ASP A 302 3.03 2.61 -4.60
C ASP A 302 3.54 3.80 -5.41
N ASN A 303 4.13 4.76 -4.71
CA ASN A 303 4.63 6.00 -5.29
C ASN A 303 5.76 6.57 -4.44
N ALA A 304 6.65 7.33 -5.07
CA ALA A 304 7.81 7.88 -4.36
C ALA A 304 7.50 9.19 -3.62
N ALA A 305 6.32 9.82 -3.86
CA ALA A 305 5.95 11.03 -3.11
C ALA A 305 5.72 10.71 -1.63
N MET A 306 5.12 9.55 -1.31
CA MET A 306 4.96 9.08 0.08
C MET A 306 6.31 8.82 0.75
N VAL A 307 7.29 8.29 -0.01
CA VAL A 307 8.66 8.03 0.47
C VAL A 307 9.40 9.33 0.78
N ALA A 308 9.35 10.29 -0.15
CA ALA A 308 9.94 11.60 0.05
C ALA A 308 9.27 12.38 1.19
N ALA A 309 7.93 12.30 1.32
CA ALA A 309 7.18 12.98 2.39
C ALA A 309 7.58 12.45 3.77
N LEU A 310 7.67 11.14 3.94
CA LEU A 310 8.09 10.53 5.19
C LEU A 310 9.54 10.89 5.52
N ALA A 311 10.43 10.96 4.51
CA ALA A 311 11.80 11.39 4.70
C ALA A 311 11.88 12.85 5.17
N VAL A 312 11.12 13.77 4.55
CA VAL A 312 11.01 15.17 4.99
C VAL A 312 10.59 15.25 6.45
N GLU A 313 9.60 14.45 6.86
CA GLU A 313 9.12 14.46 8.24
C GLU A 313 10.17 13.91 9.21
N LYS A 314 10.85 12.79 8.86
CA LYS A 314 11.95 12.23 9.68
C LYS A 314 13.10 13.24 9.84
N LEU A 315 13.46 13.96 8.77
CA LEU A 315 14.51 14.98 8.82
C LEU A 315 14.13 16.19 9.70
N ARG A 316 12.86 16.60 9.69
CA ARG A 316 12.34 17.68 10.55
C ARG A 316 12.43 17.38 12.04
N THR A 317 12.36 16.11 12.44
CA THR A 317 12.52 15.72 13.85
C THR A 317 13.94 15.86 14.37
N GLY A 318 14.91 16.21 13.52
CA GLY A 318 16.33 16.32 13.87
C GLY A 318 17.03 14.96 14.03
N LYS A 319 16.32 13.85 13.78
CA LYS A 319 16.94 12.52 13.80
C LYS A 319 17.90 12.40 12.62
N LYS A 320 19.20 12.32 12.95
CA LYS A 320 20.22 12.17 11.90
C LYS A 320 20.02 10.87 11.15
N PRO A 321 20.07 10.89 9.80
CA PRO A 321 20.10 9.67 9.00
C PRO A 321 21.28 8.79 9.43
N GLY A 322 21.09 7.47 9.36
CA GLY A 322 22.17 6.50 9.55
C GLY A 322 23.29 6.68 8.52
N ARG A 323 24.39 5.97 8.70
CA ARG A 323 25.46 5.95 7.67
C ARG A 323 24.89 5.30 6.40
N VAL A 324 25.14 5.91 5.26
CA VAL A 324 24.58 5.50 3.96
C VAL A 324 24.84 4.00 3.67
N LEU A 325 26.04 3.52 3.98
CA LEU A 325 26.43 2.14 3.70
C LEU A 325 25.83 1.11 4.66
N ASP A 326 25.40 1.54 5.85
CA ASP A 326 24.86 0.64 6.89
C ASP A 326 23.38 0.31 6.69
N LEU A 327 22.67 1.05 5.82
CA LEU A 327 21.28 0.75 5.50
C LEU A 327 21.18 -0.59 4.78
N ASP A 328 20.17 -1.40 5.14
CA ASP A 328 19.92 -2.68 4.49
C ASP A 328 18.42 -2.87 4.20
N ALA A 329 18.13 -3.70 3.21
CA ALA A 329 16.76 -4.02 2.82
C ALA A 329 16.22 -5.20 3.64
N TYR A 330 14.90 -5.17 3.92
CA TYR A 330 14.22 -6.25 4.62
C TYR A 330 12.92 -6.64 3.92
N PRO A 331 12.71 -7.95 3.66
CA PRO A 331 11.55 -8.40 2.90
C PRO A 331 10.25 -8.49 3.72
N ARG A 332 10.36 -8.48 5.06
CA ARG A 332 9.23 -8.61 5.98
C ARG A 332 9.27 -7.52 7.04
N PHE A 333 8.10 -7.09 7.50
CA PHE A 333 8.00 -6.12 8.60
C PHE A 333 8.80 -6.59 9.83
N ILE A 334 9.75 -5.77 10.26
CA ILE A 334 10.55 -6.01 11.46
C ILE A 334 9.75 -5.50 12.66
N ILE A 335 9.27 -6.42 13.50
CA ILE A 335 8.66 -6.03 14.79
C ILE A 335 9.83 -5.64 15.69
N SER A 336 10.00 -4.35 15.99
CA SER A 336 10.86 -3.92 17.07
C SER A 336 10.25 -4.46 18.37
N THR A 337 10.92 -5.41 18.98
CA THR A 337 10.61 -5.90 20.34
C THR A 337 11.24 -4.93 21.34
N GLU A 338 10.68 -3.73 21.49
CA GLU A 338 10.93 -2.86 22.65
C GLU A 338 9.60 -2.55 23.34
#